data_51e2aaece2d60773d3302a154a8b703f
#
_entry.id   51e2aaece2d60773d3302a154a8b703f
#
_cell.length_a   1.000
_cell.length_b   1.000
_cell.length_c   1.000
_cell.angle_alpha   90.00
_cell.angle_beta   90.00
_cell.angle_gamma   90.00
#
_symmetry.space_group_name_H-M   'P 1'
#
loop_
_entity.id
_entity.type
_entity.pdbx_description
1 polymer ?
#
loop_
_entity_poly.entity_id
_entity_poly.type
_entity_poly.pdbx_seq_one_letter_code
_entity_poly.pdbx_strand_id
1 'polypeptide(L)'
;MKVTEQQKIKDGGLGRKLYSVRESYWISYNGIRTLRYMFKAKKNKEMSSKFIERLMLTVTEVNGCAICSYAHSKRALESGMNSGEIQNMLSGIMDDVPSDELAAVMFAQHYADTRGNPTHESWQRIVEIYGMNRAMGILGSIRTIMMGNTYGIPWSSFFNRLRGRADPRSSLLYEVEMMLGTILVPFSVIHALISGLFGRAIISF
;
A
#
# COMPACT_ATOMS: atom_id res chain seq x y z
N MET A 1 9.31 -30.16 17.92
CA MET A 1 8.02 -30.26 17.22
C MET A 1 8.11 -29.34 16.01
N LYS A 2 8.21 -29.87 14.77
CA LYS A 2 8.34 -29.05 13.55
C LYS A 2 6.97 -28.44 13.23
N VAL A 3 6.85 -27.14 13.30
CA VAL A 3 5.67 -26.41 12.85
C VAL A 3 5.54 -26.63 11.35
N THR A 4 4.44 -27.25 10.91
CA THR A 4 4.18 -27.54 9.50
C THR A 4 4.00 -26.22 8.72
N GLU A 5 4.37 -26.21 7.44
CA GLU A 5 4.26 -25.07 6.52
C GLU A 5 2.81 -24.52 6.45
N GLN A 6 1.82 -25.41 6.59
CA GLN A 6 0.40 -25.05 6.73
C GLN A 6 0.06 -24.32 8.04
N GLN A 7 0.79 -24.58 9.12
CA GLN A 7 0.66 -23.85 10.38
C GLN A 7 1.27 -22.44 10.26
N LYS A 8 2.37 -22.31 9.52
CA LYS A 8 2.94 -21.00 9.14
C LYS A 8 1.98 -20.18 8.26
N ILE A 9 1.20 -20.83 7.41
CA ILE A 9 0.17 -20.16 6.58
C ILE A 9 -1.05 -19.77 7.43
N LYS A 10 -1.41 -20.52 8.47
CA LYS A 10 -2.53 -20.21 9.40
C LYS A 10 -2.16 -19.18 10.46
N ASP A 11 -0.94 -19.19 10.94
CA ASP A 11 -0.35 -18.12 11.77
C ASP A 11 0.16 -16.96 10.90
N GLY A 12 -0.11 -17.07 9.64
CA GLY A 12 0.25 -16.29 8.47
C GLY A 12 0.00 -14.84 8.53
N GLY A 13 0.53 -14.30 9.41
CA GLY A 13 0.98 -13.00 9.12
C GLY A 13 2.14 -13.09 8.13
N LEU A 14 1.92 -12.79 6.88
CA LEU A 14 2.91 -12.02 6.14
C LEU A 14 3.34 -10.93 7.12
N GLY A 15 4.56 -11.05 7.67
CA GLY A 15 4.95 -10.29 8.85
C GLY A 15 4.76 -8.82 8.56
N ARG A 16 4.10 -8.08 9.47
CA ARG A 16 3.99 -6.62 9.37
C ARG A 16 5.32 -6.06 8.92
N LYS A 17 5.33 -5.34 7.82
CA LYS A 17 6.54 -4.67 7.34
C LYS A 17 6.78 -3.46 8.24
N LEU A 18 7.80 -3.52 9.05
CA LEU A 18 8.24 -2.35 9.81
C LEU A 18 9.09 -1.47 8.90
N TYR A 19 8.69 -0.22 8.76
CA TYR A 19 9.37 0.79 7.95
C TYR A 19 10.18 1.71 8.88
N SER A 20 11.37 2.13 8.45
CA SER A 20 12.13 3.17 9.14
C SER A 20 11.58 4.56 8.84
N VAL A 21 11.93 5.56 9.66
CA VAL A 21 11.58 6.97 9.43
C VAL A 21 12.08 7.44 8.06
N ARG A 22 13.27 7.01 7.63
CA ARG A 22 13.82 7.34 6.32
C ARG A 22 12.98 6.77 5.17
N GLU A 23 12.61 5.49 5.24
CA GLU A 23 11.73 4.87 4.24
C GLU A 23 10.38 5.56 4.20
N SER A 24 9.81 5.88 5.37
CA SER A 24 8.53 6.58 5.50
C SER A 24 8.54 7.94 4.83
N TYR A 25 9.65 8.67 4.95
CA TYR A 25 9.85 9.94 4.26
C TYR A 25 9.79 9.77 2.73
N TRP A 26 10.53 8.81 2.17
CA TRP A 26 10.57 8.58 0.73
C TRP A 26 9.28 7.99 0.19
N ILE A 27 8.61 7.11 0.96
CA ILE A 27 7.29 6.58 0.62
C ILE A 27 6.28 7.73 0.56
N SER A 28 6.29 8.66 1.53
CA SER A 28 5.43 9.83 1.55
C SER A 28 5.73 10.77 0.37
N TYR A 29 6.99 11.08 0.13
CA TYR A 29 7.42 11.87 -1.03
C TYR A 29 6.89 11.30 -2.35
N ASN A 30 7.06 10.00 -2.57
CA ASN A 30 6.58 9.32 -3.77
C ASN A 30 5.05 9.28 -3.85
N GLY A 31 4.37 9.05 -2.73
CA GLY A 31 2.91 9.05 -2.62
C GLY A 31 2.32 10.40 -3.04
N ILE A 32 2.82 11.50 -2.45
CA ILE A 32 2.37 12.86 -2.77
C ILE A 32 2.58 13.20 -4.25
N ARG A 33 3.71 12.82 -4.83
CA ARG A 33 3.99 13.09 -6.26
C ARG A 33 3.03 12.39 -7.21
N THR A 34 2.45 11.27 -6.81
CA THR A 34 1.57 10.46 -7.66
C THR A 34 0.10 10.56 -7.31
N LEU A 35 -0.25 11.13 -6.15
CA LEU A 35 -1.63 11.24 -5.66
C LEU A 35 -2.60 11.83 -6.70
N ARG A 36 -2.18 12.89 -7.40
CA ARG A 36 -2.97 13.55 -8.44
C ARG A 36 -3.40 12.61 -9.57
N TYR A 37 -2.58 11.63 -9.92
CA TYR A 37 -2.86 10.70 -11.02
C TYR A 37 -3.96 9.70 -10.65
N MET A 38 -4.00 9.24 -9.40
CA MET A 38 -5.10 8.43 -8.89
C MET A 38 -6.43 9.17 -9.00
N PHE A 39 -6.49 10.42 -8.52
CA PHE A 39 -7.71 11.22 -8.61
C PHE A 39 -8.10 11.54 -10.06
N LYS A 40 -7.13 11.81 -10.93
CA LYS A 40 -7.37 12.05 -12.35
C LYS A 40 -7.94 10.80 -13.03
N ALA A 41 -7.34 9.64 -12.82
CA ALA A 41 -7.81 8.37 -13.38
C ALA A 41 -9.23 8.02 -12.91
N LYS A 42 -9.55 8.27 -11.63
CA LYS A 42 -10.91 8.10 -11.10
C LYS A 42 -11.89 9.08 -11.73
N LYS A 43 -11.54 10.37 -11.84
CA LYS A 43 -12.39 11.41 -12.45
C LYS A 43 -12.66 11.11 -13.91
N ASN A 44 -11.67 10.67 -14.66
CA ASN A 44 -11.77 10.33 -16.08
C ASN A 44 -12.43 8.96 -16.33
N LYS A 45 -12.87 8.24 -15.26
CA LYS A 45 -13.43 6.89 -15.34
C LYS A 45 -12.47 5.84 -15.94
N GLU A 46 -11.17 6.10 -15.93
CA GLU A 46 -10.13 5.13 -16.33
C GLU A 46 -9.96 4.03 -15.28
N MET A 47 -10.30 4.34 -14.02
CA MET A 47 -10.27 3.39 -12.89
C MET A 47 -11.54 3.51 -12.05
N SER A 48 -12.21 2.39 -11.80
CA SER A 48 -13.35 2.31 -10.90
C SER A 48 -12.92 2.41 -9.43
N SER A 49 -13.85 2.78 -8.55
CA SER A 49 -13.59 2.74 -7.11
C SER A 49 -13.25 1.33 -6.62
N LYS A 50 -13.92 0.30 -7.16
CA LYS A 50 -13.61 -1.11 -6.89
C LYS A 50 -12.16 -1.45 -7.22
N PHE A 51 -11.70 -1.08 -8.42
CA PHE A 51 -10.34 -1.35 -8.87
C PHE A 51 -9.31 -0.68 -7.95
N ILE A 52 -9.54 0.58 -7.58
CA ILE A 52 -8.68 1.30 -6.64
C ILE A 52 -8.62 0.59 -5.29
N GLU A 53 -9.76 0.15 -4.74
CA GLU A 53 -9.79 -0.55 -3.46
C GLU A 53 -9.12 -1.93 -3.54
N ARG A 54 -9.23 -2.68 -4.66
CA ARG A 54 -8.46 -3.93 -4.87
C ARG A 54 -6.95 -3.69 -4.76
N LEU A 55 -6.43 -2.68 -5.44
CA LEU A 55 -5.01 -2.32 -5.34
C LEU A 55 -4.62 -1.97 -3.89
N MET A 56 -5.46 -1.22 -3.19
CA MET A 56 -5.21 -0.81 -1.82
C MET A 56 -5.27 -1.96 -0.83
N LEU A 57 -6.22 -2.89 -1.00
CA LEU A 57 -6.32 -4.10 -0.18
C LEU A 57 -5.11 -5.02 -0.40
N THR A 58 -4.68 -5.22 -1.65
CA THR A 58 -3.49 -6.02 -1.99
C THR A 58 -2.23 -5.50 -1.30
N VAL A 59 -1.95 -4.21 -1.41
CA VAL A 59 -0.79 -3.59 -0.75
C VAL A 59 -0.90 -3.69 0.77
N THR A 60 -2.11 -3.53 1.30
CA THR A 60 -2.37 -3.58 2.74
C THR A 60 -2.20 -4.98 3.30
N GLU A 61 -2.59 -6.00 2.56
CA GLU A 61 -2.35 -7.42 2.89
C GLU A 61 -0.85 -7.66 3.02
N VAL A 62 -0.06 -7.36 1.97
CA VAL A 62 1.39 -7.53 1.96
C VAL A 62 2.09 -6.79 3.10
N ASN A 63 1.63 -5.60 3.45
CA ASN A 63 2.23 -4.79 4.51
C ASN A 63 1.74 -5.15 5.92
N GLY A 64 0.59 -5.83 6.04
CA GLY A 64 0.01 -6.25 7.30
C GLY A 64 -0.52 -5.10 8.18
N CYS A 65 -1.10 -4.06 7.57
CA CYS A 65 -1.68 -2.91 8.28
C CYS A 65 -3.14 -3.16 8.70
N ALA A 66 -3.38 -3.60 9.94
CA ALA A 66 -4.72 -3.94 10.41
C ALA A 66 -5.74 -2.79 10.34
N ILE A 67 -5.35 -1.56 10.70
CA ILE A 67 -6.24 -0.40 10.63
C ILE A 67 -6.57 -0.04 9.18
N CYS A 68 -5.60 -0.21 8.27
CA CYS A 68 -5.81 0.03 6.85
C CYS A 68 -6.71 -1.05 6.24
N SER A 69 -6.53 -2.34 6.62
CA SER A 69 -7.42 -3.43 6.22
C SER A 69 -8.87 -3.12 6.58
N TYR A 70 -9.12 -2.69 7.81
CA TYR A 70 -10.47 -2.33 8.25
C TYR A 70 -11.06 -1.17 7.43
N ALA A 71 -10.29 -0.10 7.26
CA ALA A 71 -10.75 1.10 6.56
C ALA A 71 -11.03 0.83 5.07
N HIS A 72 -10.14 0.07 4.39
CA HIS A 72 -10.29 -0.24 2.97
C HIS A 72 -11.31 -1.35 2.72
N SER A 73 -11.50 -2.30 3.63
CA SER A 73 -12.63 -3.26 3.55
C SER A 73 -13.97 -2.55 3.58
N LYS A 74 -14.15 -1.55 4.46
CA LYS A 74 -15.37 -0.75 4.49
C LYS A 74 -15.60 -0.02 3.16
N ARG A 75 -14.58 0.65 2.61
CA ARG A 75 -14.68 1.35 1.32
C ARG A 75 -14.92 0.39 0.15
N ALA A 76 -14.32 -0.79 0.20
CA ALA A 76 -14.52 -1.83 -0.80
C ALA A 76 -15.99 -2.31 -0.82
N LEU A 77 -16.60 -2.55 0.35
CA LEU A 77 -18.03 -2.83 0.47
C LEU A 77 -18.88 -1.69 -0.09
N GLU A 78 -18.58 -0.44 0.28
CA GLU A 78 -19.27 0.77 -0.22
C GLU A 78 -19.12 0.91 -1.75
N SER A 79 -18.04 0.42 -2.33
CA SER A 79 -17.81 0.41 -3.79
C SER A 79 -18.52 -0.75 -4.50
N GLY A 80 -19.17 -1.65 -3.75
CA GLY A 80 -19.93 -2.79 -4.26
C GLY A 80 -19.11 -4.09 -4.42
N MET A 81 -17.97 -4.23 -3.74
CA MET A 81 -17.30 -5.53 -3.57
C MET A 81 -18.08 -6.38 -2.56
N ASN A 82 -18.09 -7.71 -2.74
CA ASN A 82 -18.68 -8.60 -1.75
C ASN A 82 -17.66 -8.98 -0.65
N SER A 83 -18.18 -9.44 0.50
CA SER A 83 -17.33 -9.78 1.66
C SER A 83 -16.38 -10.94 1.38
N GLY A 84 -16.76 -11.91 0.54
CA GLY A 84 -15.93 -13.04 0.16
C GLY A 84 -14.71 -12.59 -0.64
N GLU A 85 -14.94 -11.75 -1.66
CA GLU A 85 -13.85 -11.15 -2.47
C GLU A 85 -12.85 -10.37 -1.58
N ILE A 86 -13.37 -9.57 -0.64
CA ILE A 86 -12.51 -8.79 0.27
C ILE A 86 -11.67 -9.72 1.17
N GLN A 87 -12.28 -10.77 1.72
CA GLN A 87 -11.57 -11.75 2.55
C GLN A 87 -10.50 -12.50 1.75
N ASN A 88 -10.81 -12.92 0.52
CA ASN A 88 -9.87 -13.58 -0.37
C ASN A 88 -8.67 -12.68 -0.63
N MET A 89 -8.88 -11.42 -0.98
CA MET A 89 -7.80 -10.46 -1.20
C MET A 89 -6.93 -10.22 0.05
N LEU A 90 -7.54 -10.12 1.24
CA LEU A 90 -6.81 -9.98 2.50
C LEU A 90 -6.10 -11.28 2.96
N SER A 91 -6.37 -12.39 2.27
CA SER A 91 -5.69 -13.69 2.46
C SER A 91 -4.68 -13.98 1.33
N GLY A 92 -4.45 -13.02 0.43
CA GLY A 92 -3.56 -13.18 -0.72
C GLY A 92 -4.15 -14.04 -1.85
N ILE A 93 -5.46 -14.34 -1.82
CA ILE A 93 -6.17 -15.10 -2.84
C ILE A 93 -6.71 -14.13 -3.89
N MET A 94 -6.39 -14.37 -5.16
CA MET A 94 -6.70 -13.47 -6.28
C MET A 94 -7.75 -14.06 -7.25
N ASP A 95 -8.43 -15.14 -6.90
CA ASP A 95 -9.35 -15.87 -7.78
C ASP A 95 -10.55 -15.03 -8.23
N ASP A 96 -10.98 -14.07 -7.40
CA ASP A 96 -12.09 -13.17 -7.69
C ASP A 96 -11.66 -11.87 -8.42
N VAL A 97 -10.37 -11.71 -8.72
CA VAL A 97 -9.88 -10.51 -9.41
C VAL A 97 -10.21 -10.59 -10.89
N PRO A 98 -10.88 -9.57 -11.47
CA PRO A 98 -11.13 -9.53 -12.91
C PRO A 98 -9.82 -9.65 -13.71
N SER A 99 -9.87 -10.42 -14.81
CA SER A 99 -8.68 -10.73 -15.62
C SER A 99 -7.97 -9.47 -16.18
N ASP A 100 -8.75 -8.42 -16.46
CA ASP A 100 -8.24 -7.12 -16.93
C ASP A 100 -7.60 -6.25 -15.82
N GLU A 101 -7.80 -6.63 -14.54
CA GLU A 101 -7.19 -5.96 -13.39
C GLU A 101 -6.04 -6.78 -12.76
N LEU A 102 -5.93 -8.07 -13.08
CA LEU A 102 -5.00 -9.00 -12.44
C LEU A 102 -3.53 -8.55 -12.55
N ALA A 103 -3.09 -8.09 -13.71
CA ALA A 103 -1.71 -7.63 -13.88
C ALA A 103 -1.38 -6.44 -12.96
N ALA A 104 -2.33 -5.53 -12.74
CA ALA A 104 -2.14 -4.39 -11.84
C ALA A 104 -2.13 -4.82 -10.37
N VAL A 105 -2.96 -5.80 -9.99
CA VAL A 105 -2.99 -6.37 -8.63
C VAL A 105 -1.67 -7.09 -8.34
N MET A 106 -1.15 -7.89 -9.28
CA MET A 106 0.18 -8.52 -9.15
C MET A 106 1.31 -7.49 -9.05
N PHE A 107 1.23 -6.40 -9.82
CA PHE A 107 2.18 -5.29 -9.71
C PHE A 107 2.09 -4.60 -8.35
N ALA A 108 0.89 -4.41 -7.80
CA ALA A 108 0.69 -3.83 -6.48
C ALA A 108 1.33 -4.70 -5.38
N GLN A 109 1.16 -6.02 -5.47
CA GLN A 109 1.82 -6.97 -4.59
C GLN A 109 3.34 -6.86 -4.69
N HIS A 110 3.90 -6.94 -5.91
CA HIS A 110 5.33 -6.80 -6.16
C HIS A 110 5.89 -5.47 -5.64
N TYR A 111 5.18 -4.35 -5.90
CA TYR A 111 5.57 -3.02 -5.44
C TYR A 111 5.65 -2.95 -3.90
N ALA A 112 4.68 -3.55 -3.21
CA ALA A 112 4.69 -3.63 -1.76
C ALA A 112 5.80 -4.55 -1.26
N ASP A 113 6.00 -5.72 -1.88
CA ASP A 113 7.05 -6.67 -1.52
C ASP A 113 8.44 -6.08 -1.63
N THR A 114 8.70 -5.34 -2.68
CA THR A 114 9.98 -4.63 -2.91
C THR A 114 10.10 -3.32 -2.16
N ARG A 115 9.18 -3.03 -1.22
CA ARG A 115 9.17 -1.82 -0.38
C ARG A 115 9.17 -0.51 -1.20
N GLY A 116 8.51 -0.54 -2.36
CA GLY A 116 8.40 0.62 -3.24
C GLY A 116 9.48 0.73 -4.33
N ASN A 117 10.27 -0.33 -4.51
CA ASN A 117 11.34 -0.39 -5.52
C ASN A 117 11.02 -1.47 -6.58
N PRO A 118 10.03 -1.27 -7.45
CA PRO A 118 9.69 -2.24 -8.49
C PRO A 118 10.81 -2.32 -9.52
N THR A 119 10.88 -3.44 -10.25
CA THR A 119 11.81 -3.55 -11.38
C THR A 119 11.31 -2.71 -12.56
N HIS A 120 12.26 -2.25 -13.39
CA HIS A 120 11.95 -1.52 -14.63
C HIS A 120 11.00 -2.33 -15.54
N GLU A 121 11.26 -3.62 -15.69
CA GLU A 121 10.44 -4.53 -16.50
C GLU A 121 9.00 -4.62 -15.99
N SER A 122 8.81 -4.75 -14.66
CA SER A 122 7.48 -4.82 -14.07
C SER A 122 6.67 -3.54 -14.33
N TRP A 123 7.31 -2.38 -14.28
CA TRP A 123 6.68 -1.11 -14.62
C TRP A 123 6.37 -0.99 -16.11
N GLN A 124 7.32 -1.33 -16.98
CA GLN A 124 7.08 -1.32 -18.43
C GLN A 124 5.88 -2.17 -18.82
N ARG A 125 5.76 -3.36 -18.25
CA ARG A 125 4.62 -4.26 -18.48
C ARG A 125 3.27 -3.60 -18.11
N ILE A 126 3.22 -2.84 -17.00
CA ILE A 126 1.99 -2.11 -16.61
C ILE A 126 1.67 -1.00 -17.62
N VAL A 127 2.68 -0.29 -18.10
CA VAL A 127 2.49 0.75 -19.13
C VAL A 127 2.01 0.14 -20.46
N GLU A 128 2.55 -1.00 -20.85
CA GLU A 128 2.15 -1.71 -22.08
C GLU A 128 0.70 -2.21 -22.02
N ILE A 129 0.28 -2.77 -20.88
CA ILE A 129 -1.07 -3.33 -20.71
C ILE A 129 -2.13 -2.23 -20.58
N TYR A 130 -1.85 -1.18 -19.80
CA TYR A 130 -2.87 -0.20 -19.40
C TYR A 130 -2.73 1.17 -20.05
N GLY A 131 -1.63 1.43 -20.77
CA GLY A 131 -1.26 2.76 -21.24
C GLY A 131 -0.80 3.67 -20.10
N MET A 132 -0.03 4.71 -20.42
CA MET A 132 0.64 5.57 -19.43
C MET A 132 -0.33 6.23 -18.44
N ASN A 133 -1.50 6.72 -18.89
CA ASN A 133 -2.42 7.43 -18.00
C ASN A 133 -2.98 6.51 -16.91
N ARG A 134 -3.49 5.33 -17.28
CA ARG A 134 -4.05 4.36 -16.33
C ARG A 134 -2.94 3.76 -15.47
N ALA A 135 -1.76 3.49 -16.03
CA ALA A 135 -0.58 3.02 -15.29
C ALA A 135 -0.16 4.01 -14.19
N MET A 136 -0.17 5.31 -14.48
CA MET A 136 0.07 6.36 -13.49
C MET A 136 -1.01 6.42 -12.40
N GLY A 137 -2.27 6.16 -12.74
CA GLY A 137 -3.37 6.02 -11.78
C GLY A 137 -3.18 4.82 -10.85
N ILE A 138 -2.78 3.67 -11.41
CA ILE A 138 -2.43 2.45 -10.66
C ILE A 138 -1.28 2.73 -9.70
N LEU A 139 -0.18 3.29 -10.18
CA LEU A 139 0.97 3.67 -9.35
C LEU A 139 0.58 4.65 -8.24
N GLY A 140 -0.27 5.63 -8.56
CA GLY A 140 -0.79 6.60 -7.60
C GLY A 140 -1.58 5.94 -6.48
N SER A 141 -2.43 4.96 -6.80
CA SER A 141 -3.22 4.19 -5.81
C SER A 141 -2.32 3.36 -4.90
N ILE A 142 -1.36 2.65 -5.47
CA ILE A 142 -0.39 1.82 -4.75
C ILE A 142 0.44 2.67 -3.78
N ARG A 143 1.01 3.78 -4.25
CA ARG A 143 1.85 4.67 -3.43
C ARG A 143 1.07 5.39 -2.34
N THR A 144 -0.19 5.72 -2.60
CA THR A 144 -1.06 6.34 -1.61
C THR A 144 -1.31 5.40 -0.43
N ILE A 145 -1.65 4.15 -0.70
CA ILE A 145 -1.88 3.19 0.39
C ILE A 145 -0.57 2.76 1.07
N MET A 146 0.56 2.67 0.34
CA MET A 146 1.87 2.46 0.94
C MET A 146 2.16 3.54 2.00
N MET A 147 1.90 4.81 1.69
CA MET A 147 2.03 5.92 2.64
C MET A 147 1.10 5.72 3.84
N GLY A 148 -0.16 5.37 3.62
CA GLY A 148 -1.11 5.07 4.70
C GLY A 148 -0.64 3.93 5.60
N ASN A 149 -0.17 2.83 5.01
CA ASN A 149 0.30 1.66 5.76
C ASN A 149 1.54 1.97 6.60
N THR A 150 2.46 2.74 6.05
CA THR A 150 3.72 3.12 6.72
C THR A 150 3.47 3.81 8.08
N TYR A 151 2.45 4.63 8.17
CA TYR A 151 2.07 5.29 9.43
C TYR A 151 0.99 4.51 10.19
N GLY A 152 0.08 3.86 9.50
CA GLY A 152 -0.99 3.06 10.13
C GLY A 152 -0.47 1.92 11.00
N ILE A 153 0.62 1.27 10.59
CA ILE A 153 1.24 0.17 11.34
C ILE A 153 1.74 0.63 12.71
N PRO A 154 2.67 1.59 12.85
CA PRO A 154 3.19 2.00 14.15
C PRO A 154 2.11 2.64 15.04
N TRP A 155 1.21 3.46 14.49
CA TRP A 155 0.10 4.03 15.24
C TRP A 155 -0.83 2.94 15.81
N SER A 156 -1.23 1.96 14.98
CA SER A 156 -2.06 0.85 15.46
C SER A 156 -1.35 -0.01 16.51
N SER A 157 -0.04 -0.23 16.35
CA SER A 157 0.77 -0.99 17.31
C SER A 157 0.85 -0.28 18.66
N PHE A 158 1.10 1.02 18.66
CA PHE A 158 1.15 1.84 19.86
C PHE A 158 -0.19 1.83 20.62
N PHE A 159 -1.30 2.11 19.94
CA PHE A 159 -2.62 2.09 20.60
C PHE A 159 -3.02 0.70 21.08
N ASN A 160 -2.64 -0.37 20.37
CA ASN A 160 -2.87 -1.74 20.83
C ASN A 160 -2.04 -2.04 22.09
N ARG A 161 -0.79 -1.56 22.16
CA ARG A 161 0.06 -1.67 23.34
C ARG A 161 -0.55 -0.99 24.56
N LEU A 162 -1.10 0.24 24.42
CA LEU A 162 -1.80 0.92 25.50
C LEU A 162 -3.04 0.17 26.00
N ARG A 163 -3.62 -0.69 25.16
CA ARG A 163 -4.76 -1.57 25.50
C ARG A 163 -4.34 -2.96 26.00
N GLY A 164 -3.06 -3.15 26.33
CA GLY A 164 -2.51 -4.44 26.77
C GLY A 164 -2.36 -5.49 25.66
N ARG A 165 -2.44 -5.13 24.39
CA ARG A 165 -2.35 -6.00 23.21
C ARG A 165 -1.14 -5.64 22.35
N ALA A 166 0.04 -5.60 22.99
CA ALA A 166 1.28 -5.26 22.28
C ALA A 166 1.58 -6.27 21.16
N ASP A 167 1.98 -5.77 20.00
CA ASP A 167 2.48 -6.63 18.92
C ASP A 167 3.92 -7.08 19.27
N PRO A 168 4.20 -8.39 19.37
CA PRO A 168 5.53 -8.87 19.72
C PRO A 168 6.63 -8.51 18.70
N ARG A 169 6.24 -8.15 17.48
CA ARG A 169 7.15 -7.73 16.40
C ARG A 169 7.50 -6.24 16.45
N SER A 170 6.80 -5.45 17.25
CA SER A 170 6.97 -4.01 17.37
C SER A 170 7.43 -3.63 18.78
N SER A 171 8.47 -2.84 18.91
CA SER A 171 8.92 -2.29 20.19
C SER A 171 8.30 -0.91 20.45
N LEU A 172 8.17 -0.54 21.74
CA LEU A 172 7.72 0.80 22.11
C LEU A 172 8.62 1.88 21.52
N LEU A 173 9.94 1.65 21.51
CA LEU A 173 10.91 2.60 20.94
C LEU A 173 10.63 2.85 19.45
N TYR A 174 10.44 1.77 18.67
CA TYR A 174 10.08 1.86 17.27
C TYR A 174 8.77 2.62 17.04
N GLU A 175 7.75 2.32 17.84
CA GLU A 175 6.44 2.95 17.73
C GLU A 175 6.53 4.46 17.99
N VAL A 176 7.25 4.86 19.05
CA VAL A 176 7.47 6.28 19.39
C VAL A 176 8.32 6.98 18.32
N GLU A 177 9.41 6.35 17.87
CA GLU A 177 10.27 6.88 16.81
C GLU A 177 9.46 7.17 15.52
N MET A 178 8.62 6.22 15.11
CA MET A 178 7.79 6.38 13.92
C MET A 178 6.68 7.42 14.09
N MET A 179 6.11 7.55 15.29
CA MET A 179 5.13 8.60 15.59
C MET A 179 5.79 9.98 15.54
N LEU A 180 6.98 10.14 16.11
CA LEU A 180 7.76 11.38 16.00
C LEU A 180 8.17 11.64 14.55
N GLY A 181 8.48 10.60 13.79
CA GLY A 181 8.79 10.67 12.36
C GLY A 181 7.66 11.27 11.51
N THR A 182 6.40 11.27 11.99
CA THR A 182 5.28 11.95 11.29
C THR A 182 5.50 13.46 11.14
N ILE A 183 6.31 14.07 11.99
CA ILE A 183 6.71 15.49 11.89
C ILE A 183 7.42 15.78 10.55
N LEU A 184 8.03 14.77 9.92
CA LEU A 184 8.71 14.92 8.62
C LEU A 184 7.74 14.90 7.42
N VAL A 185 6.47 14.56 7.62
CA VAL A 185 5.47 14.52 6.53
C VAL A 185 5.31 15.88 5.83
N PRO A 186 5.14 17.02 6.51
CA PRO A 186 5.08 18.32 5.85
C PRO A 186 6.31 18.62 4.99
N PHE A 187 7.50 18.23 5.44
CA PHE A 187 8.74 18.40 4.68
C PHE A 187 8.77 17.53 3.42
N SER A 188 8.28 16.28 3.52
CA SER A 188 8.16 15.40 2.33
C SER A 188 7.15 15.96 1.33
N VAL A 189 6.06 16.60 1.78
CA VAL A 189 5.09 17.29 0.91
C VAL A 189 5.75 18.45 0.18
N ILE A 190 6.42 19.34 0.88
CA ILE A 190 7.12 20.50 0.29
C ILE A 190 8.17 20.00 -0.72
N HIS A 191 8.98 19.01 -0.36
CA HIS A 191 9.96 18.41 -1.25
C HIS A 191 9.32 17.82 -2.51
N ALA A 192 8.19 17.11 -2.37
CA ALA A 192 7.45 16.54 -3.49
C ALA A 192 6.92 17.62 -4.46
N LEU A 193 6.39 18.71 -3.92
CA LEU A 193 5.89 19.85 -4.71
C LEU A 193 7.03 20.54 -5.47
N ILE A 194 8.13 20.86 -4.80
CA ILE A 194 9.33 21.46 -5.41
C ILE A 194 9.86 20.55 -6.51
N SER A 195 10.02 19.25 -6.26
CA SER A 195 10.49 18.29 -7.25
C SER A 195 9.55 18.19 -8.46
N GLY A 196 8.25 18.40 -8.25
CA GLY A 196 7.25 18.48 -9.32
C GLY A 196 7.47 19.69 -10.23
N LEU A 197 7.82 20.85 -9.66
CA LEU A 197 8.12 22.07 -10.42
C LEU A 197 9.39 21.93 -11.30
N PHE A 198 10.39 21.19 -10.80
CA PHE A 198 11.62 20.92 -11.53
C PHE A 198 11.55 19.72 -12.49
N GLY A 199 10.37 19.16 -12.73
CA GLY A 199 10.17 18.08 -13.71
C GLY A 199 10.95 16.78 -13.40
N ARG A 200 11.31 16.51 -12.14
CA ARG A 200 12.03 15.27 -11.79
C ARG A 200 11.20 14.04 -12.16
N ALA A 201 11.87 12.98 -12.58
CA ALA A 201 11.22 11.72 -12.92
C ALA A 201 10.33 11.21 -11.76
N ILE A 202 9.13 10.68 -12.09
CA ILE A 202 8.15 10.22 -11.10
C ILE A 202 8.51 8.84 -10.57
N ILE A 203 9.14 8.03 -11.41
CA ILE A 203 9.66 6.72 -11.08
C ILE A 203 11.11 6.64 -11.56
N SER A 204 11.97 6.12 -10.74
CA SER A 204 13.39 5.85 -11.03
C SER A 204 13.68 4.40 -10.64
N PHE A 205 14.55 3.75 -11.38
CA PHE A 205 14.93 2.34 -11.23
C PHE A 205 16.41 2.25 -10.90
#